data_405ed8911d7c4dfd4f74b48dad0a7bca
#
_entry.id   405ed8911d7c4dfd4f74b48dad0a7bca
#
_cell.length_a   1.000
_cell.length_b   1.000
_cell.length_c   1.000
_cell.angle_alpha   90.00
_cell.angle_beta   90.00
_cell.angle_gamma   90.00
#
_symmetry.space_group_name_H-M   'P 1'
#
loop_
_entity.id
_entity.type
_entity.pdbx_description
1 polymer ?
#
loop_
_entity_poly.entity_id
_entity_poly.type
_entity_poly.pdbx_seq_one_letter_code
_entity_poly.pdbx_strand_id
1 'polypeptide(L)'
;GLDRMFLSILSSSLKEETLEDGTTRVVLSLPPFLAPYKVAILPLMSKDGLPEKAKEIMSKLKLSFNCHYDEKPNIGIRYRRQDAYGTPYCITVDPETLVDNMVTIRDRDTMKQERVPIDQLERIIREKVDISTALSKL
;
A
#
# COMPACT_ATOMS: atom_id res chain seq x y z
N GLY A 1 -11.66 1.75 -27.24
CA GLY A 1 -11.58 0.45 -26.61
C GLY A 1 -11.06 0.51 -25.18
N LEU A 2 -11.00 -0.63 -24.54
CA LEU A 2 -10.54 -0.74 -23.16
C LEU A 2 -9.12 -0.22 -22.97
N ASP A 3 -8.24 -0.44 -23.96
CA ASP A 3 -6.85 0.01 -23.89
C ASP A 3 -6.76 1.53 -23.83
N ARG A 4 -7.55 2.24 -24.62
CA ARG A 4 -7.59 3.70 -24.60
C ARG A 4 -8.13 4.23 -23.28
N MET A 5 -9.18 3.58 -22.77
CA MET A 5 -9.77 3.96 -21.49
C MET A 5 -8.75 3.76 -20.36
N PHE A 6 -8.04 2.63 -20.35
CA PHE A 6 -7.00 2.35 -19.36
C PHE A 6 -5.87 3.37 -19.43
N LEU A 7 -5.36 3.68 -20.63
CA LEU A 7 -4.30 4.66 -20.81
C LEU A 7 -4.73 6.06 -20.37
N SER A 8 -5.99 6.43 -20.63
CA SER A 8 -6.54 7.72 -20.20
C SER A 8 -6.60 7.80 -18.68
N ILE A 9 -7.06 6.74 -18.00
CA ILE A 9 -7.10 6.69 -16.55
C ILE A 9 -5.68 6.75 -15.97
N LEU A 10 -4.74 6.00 -16.56
CA LEU A 10 -3.35 5.97 -16.11
C LEU A 10 -2.72 7.37 -16.22
N SER A 11 -2.90 8.03 -17.38
CA SER A 11 -2.36 9.36 -17.63
C SER A 11 -2.94 10.41 -16.68
N SER A 12 -4.24 10.38 -16.44
CA SER A 12 -4.90 11.33 -15.55
C SER A 12 -4.63 11.06 -14.07
N SER A 13 -4.19 9.85 -13.74
CA SER A 13 -3.92 9.46 -12.35
C SER A 13 -2.50 9.72 -11.90
N LEU A 14 -1.57 9.97 -12.84
CA LEU A 14 -0.19 10.27 -12.49
C LEU A 14 -0.10 11.71 -12.00
N LYS A 15 0.36 11.88 -10.77
CA LYS A 15 0.43 13.18 -10.10
C LYS A 15 1.82 13.41 -9.52
N GLU A 16 2.22 14.68 -9.52
CA GLU A 16 3.42 15.13 -8.82
C GLU A 16 2.98 16.08 -7.72
N GLU A 17 3.37 15.80 -6.49
CA GLU A 17 2.99 16.60 -5.32
C GLU A 17 4.22 17.17 -4.63
N THR A 18 4.15 18.43 -4.20
CA THR A 18 5.20 19.05 -3.37
C THR A 18 4.86 18.82 -1.90
N LEU A 19 5.81 18.27 -1.16
CA LEU A 19 5.65 17.98 0.26
C LEU A 19 6.03 19.19 1.11
N GLU A 20 5.66 19.17 2.40
CA GLU A 20 5.92 20.26 3.34
C GLU A 20 7.41 20.60 3.47
N ASP A 21 8.29 19.60 3.32
CA ASP A 21 9.74 19.79 3.39
C ASP A 21 10.36 20.33 2.08
N GLY A 22 9.54 20.65 1.08
CA GLY A 22 9.99 21.17 -0.20
C GLY A 22 10.36 20.10 -1.22
N THR A 23 10.36 18.82 -0.84
CA THR A 23 10.60 17.72 -1.79
C THR A 23 9.32 17.40 -2.57
N THR A 24 9.48 16.71 -3.70
CA THR A 24 8.35 16.28 -4.50
C THR A 24 8.19 14.75 -4.43
N ARG A 25 6.97 14.27 -4.66
CA ARG A 25 6.72 12.85 -4.86
C ARG A 25 5.89 12.65 -6.11
N VAL A 26 6.14 11.54 -6.79
CA VAL A 26 5.32 11.11 -7.94
C VAL A 26 4.37 10.05 -7.43
N VAL A 27 3.08 10.25 -7.68
CA VAL A 27 2.02 9.33 -7.23
C VAL A 27 1.19 8.89 -8.42
N LEU A 28 1.05 7.58 -8.60
CA LEU A 28 0.09 7.03 -9.54
C LEU A 28 -1.21 6.77 -8.78
N SER A 29 -2.10 7.75 -8.81
CA SER A 29 -3.36 7.76 -8.04
C SER A 29 -4.46 6.97 -8.74
N LEU A 30 -4.18 5.74 -9.15
CA LEU A 30 -5.18 4.85 -9.71
C LEU A 30 -6.25 4.50 -8.67
N PRO A 31 -7.52 4.35 -9.08
CA PRO A 31 -8.50 3.75 -8.18
C PRO A 31 -7.98 2.42 -7.65
N PRO A 32 -8.16 2.11 -6.36
CA PRO A 32 -7.57 0.91 -5.78
C PRO A 32 -7.89 -0.40 -6.51
N PHE A 33 -9.10 -0.53 -7.08
CA PHE A 33 -9.47 -1.75 -7.81
C PHE A 33 -8.71 -1.93 -9.13
N LEU A 34 -8.07 -0.87 -9.66
CA LEU A 34 -7.27 -0.93 -10.89
C LEU A 34 -5.77 -1.09 -10.63
N ALA A 35 -5.33 -0.91 -9.40
CA ALA A 35 -3.91 -0.98 -9.08
C ALA A 35 -3.36 -2.40 -9.30
N PRO A 36 -2.17 -2.54 -9.93
CA PRO A 36 -1.55 -3.86 -10.12
C PRO A 36 -1.27 -4.59 -8.82
N TYR A 37 -0.74 -3.90 -7.82
CA TYR A 37 -0.62 -4.40 -6.46
C TYR A 37 -1.59 -3.64 -5.59
N LYS A 38 -2.36 -4.37 -4.77
CA LYS A 38 -3.30 -3.74 -3.83
C LYS A 38 -2.60 -3.32 -2.56
N VAL A 39 -1.57 -4.05 -2.17
CA VAL A 39 -0.89 -3.90 -0.89
C VAL A 39 0.60 -4.12 -1.08
N ALA A 40 1.42 -3.32 -0.42
CA ALA A 40 2.84 -3.58 -0.25
C ALA A 40 3.11 -3.91 1.22
N ILE A 41 3.93 -4.94 1.46
CA ILE A 41 4.32 -5.34 2.81
C ILE A 41 5.77 -4.93 3.01
N LEU A 42 6.00 -4.07 4.00
CA LEU A 42 7.29 -3.44 4.23
C LEU A 42 7.76 -3.68 5.67
N PRO A 43 8.68 -4.63 5.90
CA PRO A 43 9.30 -4.70 7.22
C PRO A 43 10.15 -3.45 7.44
N LEU A 44 10.06 -2.87 8.64
CA LEU A 44 10.77 -1.63 8.95
C LEU A 44 12.28 -1.79 8.81
N MET A 45 12.79 -2.96 9.19
CA MET A 45 14.21 -3.30 9.06
C MET A 45 14.36 -4.78 8.71
N SER A 46 15.54 -5.17 8.24
CA SER A 46 15.80 -6.54 7.76
C SER A 46 16.29 -7.49 8.85
N LYS A 47 15.96 -7.24 10.11
CA LYS A 47 16.41 -8.04 11.25
C LYS A 47 15.31 -8.18 12.30
N ASP A 48 15.62 -8.90 13.38
CA ASP A 48 14.74 -9.07 14.55
C ASP A 48 13.44 -9.81 14.24
N GLY A 49 13.43 -10.64 13.19
CA GLY A 49 12.26 -11.43 12.82
C GLY A 49 11.20 -10.67 12.05
N LEU A 50 11.44 -9.40 11.71
CA LEU A 50 10.46 -8.59 10.97
C LEU A 50 10.23 -9.08 9.54
N PRO A 51 11.27 -9.49 8.78
CA PRO A 51 11.02 -10.04 7.44
C PRO A 51 10.17 -11.31 7.48
N GLU A 52 10.39 -12.18 8.45
CA GLU A 52 9.63 -13.43 8.61
C GLU A 52 8.16 -13.13 8.93
N LYS A 53 7.92 -12.19 9.83
CA LYS A 53 6.56 -11.75 10.17
C LYS A 53 5.86 -11.11 8.99
N ALA A 54 6.57 -10.28 8.24
CA ALA A 54 6.04 -9.65 7.02
C ALA A 54 5.66 -10.70 5.98
N LYS A 55 6.48 -11.71 5.77
CA LYS A 55 6.20 -12.80 4.83
C LYS A 55 5.01 -13.64 5.26
N GLU A 56 4.85 -13.86 6.57
CA GLU A 56 3.69 -14.55 7.13
C GLU A 56 2.40 -13.79 6.80
N ILE A 57 2.40 -12.47 7.02
CA ILE A 57 1.26 -11.62 6.70
C ILE A 57 0.98 -11.64 5.20
N MET A 58 2.02 -11.52 4.39
CA MET A 58 1.90 -11.56 2.93
C MET A 58 1.29 -12.87 2.44
N SER A 59 1.70 -14.00 3.02
CA SER A 59 1.16 -15.32 2.65
C SER A 59 -0.35 -15.39 2.84
N LYS A 60 -0.88 -14.77 3.87
CA LYS A 60 -2.31 -14.71 4.12
C LYS A 60 -3.02 -13.78 3.14
N LEU A 61 -2.46 -12.61 2.89
CA LEU A 61 -3.07 -11.61 2.02
C LEU A 61 -3.00 -11.99 0.54
N LYS A 62 -1.98 -12.73 0.12
CA LYS A 62 -1.83 -13.19 -1.27
C LYS A 62 -3.00 -14.05 -1.76
N LEU A 63 -3.72 -14.68 -0.85
CA LEU A 63 -4.89 -15.47 -1.21
C LEU A 63 -6.02 -14.60 -1.77
N SER A 64 -6.04 -13.32 -1.43
CA SER A 64 -7.12 -12.40 -1.81
C SER A 64 -6.66 -11.23 -2.66
N PHE A 65 -5.38 -10.83 -2.56
CA PHE A 65 -4.88 -9.61 -3.20
C PHE A 65 -3.50 -9.85 -3.81
N ASN A 66 -3.17 -9.07 -4.84
CA ASN A 66 -1.79 -8.99 -5.33
C ASN A 66 -0.98 -8.14 -4.37
N CYS A 67 0.07 -8.73 -3.81
CA CYS A 67 0.92 -8.10 -2.81
C CYS A 67 2.35 -7.95 -3.33
N HIS A 68 2.99 -6.86 -2.95
CA HIS A 68 4.41 -6.61 -3.22
C HIS A 68 5.17 -6.57 -1.90
N TYR A 69 6.34 -7.18 -1.86
CA TYR A 69 7.20 -7.23 -0.68
C TYR A 69 8.48 -6.46 -0.96
N ASP A 70 8.90 -5.58 -0.04
CA ASP A 70 10.12 -4.78 -0.19
C ASP A 70 10.78 -4.61 1.19
N GLU A 71 12.00 -5.12 1.34
CA GLU A 71 12.77 -5.04 2.58
C GLU A 71 14.04 -4.18 2.46
N LYS A 72 14.17 -3.41 1.38
CA LYS A 72 15.35 -2.56 1.17
C LYS A 72 15.46 -1.50 2.25
N PRO A 73 16.68 -1.03 2.59
CA PRO A 73 16.86 0.02 3.59
C PRO A 73 16.10 1.30 3.24
N ASN A 74 15.78 2.09 4.26
CA ASN A 74 15.10 3.38 4.18
C ASN A 74 13.62 3.27 3.81
N ILE A 75 12.79 3.26 4.85
CA ILE A 75 11.33 3.13 4.71
C ILE A 75 10.71 4.28 3.90
N GLY A 76 11.25 5.49 4.03
CA GLY A 76 10.76 6.64 3.28
C GLY A 76 10.90 6.45 1.78
N ILE A 77 12.04 5.94 1.33
CA ILE A 77 12.28 5.65 -0.10
C ILE A 77 11.32 4.54 -0.57
N ARG A 78 11.09 3.55 0.26
CA ARG A 78 10.15 2.46 -0.09
C ARG A 78 8.73 2.98 -0.25
N TYR A 79 8.28 3.90 0.61
CA TYR A 79 6.97 4.53 0.46
C TYR A 79 6.88 5.31 -0.86
N ARG A 80 7.91 6.08 -1.21
CA ARG A 80 7.94 6.83 -2.48
C ARG A 80 7.88 5.91 -3.68
N ARG A 81 8.57 4.78 -3.62
CA ARG A 81 8.54 3.78 -4.70
C ARG A 81 7.14 3.21 -4.88
N GLN A 82 6.46 2.88 -3.79
CA GLN A 82 5.11 2.35 -3.86
C GLN A 82 4.11 3.40 -4.35
N ASP A 83 4.28 4.67 -3.95
CA ASP A 83 3.46 5.76 -4.47
C ASP A 83 3.57 5.86 -6.00
N ALA A 84 4.80 5.74 -6.53
CA ALA A 84 5.06 5.78 -7.97
C ALA A 84 4.48 4.55 -8.70
N TYR A 85 4.46 3.39 -8.05
CA TYR A 85 3.87 2.17 -8.61
C TYR A 85 2.34 2.18 -8.55
N GLY A 86 1.75 3.11 -7.81
CA GLY A 86 0.31 3.19 -7.65
C GLY A 86 -0.27 2.21 -6.64
N THR A 87 0.56 1.65 -5.76
CA THR A 87 0.10 0.75 -4.70
C THR A 87 -0.69 1.56 -3.67
N PRO A 88 -2.01 1.30 -3.50
CA PRO A 88 -2.84 2.17 -2.66
C PRO A 88 -2.57 2.05 -1.17
N TYR A 89 -2.11 0.90 -0.69
CA TYR A 89 -1.91 0.66 0.74
C TYR A 89 -0.57 0.01 1.00
N CYS A 90 0.17 0.55 1.98
CA CYS A 90 1.42 -0.01 2.46
C CYS A 90 1.26 -0.48 3.89
N ILE A 91 1.68 -1.70 4.16
CA ILE A 91 1.64 -2.31 5.49
C ILE A 91 3.06 -2.32 6.04
N THR A 92 3.29 -1.63 7.15
CA THR A 92 4.59 -1.60 7.81
C THR A 92 4.58 -2.54 9.01
N VAL A 93 5.57 -3.43 9.04
CA VAL A 93 5.80 -4.36 10.13
C VAL A 93 6.98 -3.83 10.94
N ASP A 94 6.76 -3.50 12.21
CA ASP A 94 7.76 -2.92 13.08
C ASP A 94 7.99 -3.82 14.32
N PRO A 95 8.98 -3.49 15.20
CA PRO A 95 9.24 -4.31 16.37
C PRO A 95 8.04 -4.47 17.29
N GLU A 96 7.17 -3.48 17.39
CA GLU A 96 5.96 -3.58 18.20
C GLU A 96 4.97 -4.60 17.65
N THR A 97 5.00 -4.85 16.34
CA THR A 97 4.14 -5.87 15.72
C THR A 97 4.38 -7.25 16.32
N LEU A 98 5.61 -7.55 16.71
CA LEU A 98 5.94 -8.84 17.33
C LEU A 98 5.35 -8.98 18.72
N VAL A 99 4.99 -7.87 19.36
CA VAL A 99 4.43 -7.85 20.72
C VAL A 99 2.91 -7.78 20.71
N ASP A 100 2.34 -6.86 19.92
CA ASP A 100 0.91 -6.56 19.95
C ASP A 100 0.11 -7.11 18.77
N ASN A 101 0.76 -7.75 17.79
CA ASN A 101 0.13 -8.27 16.58
C ASN A 101 -0.62 -7.20 15.78
N MET A 102 -0.14 -5.97 15.82
CA MET A 102 -0.70 -4.85 15.05
C MET A 102 0.32 -4.35 14.04
N VAL A 103 -0.18 -3.87 12.91
CA VAL A 103 0.66 -3.30 11.84
C VAL A 103 0.16 -1.90 11.52
N THR A 104 1.01 -1.12 10.84
CA THR A 104 0.62 0.21 10.37
C THR A 104 0.20 0.12 8.91
N ILE A 105 -1.01 0.58 8.60
CA ILE A 105 -1.48 0.71 7.23
C ILE A 105 -1.38 2.19 6.81
N ARG A 106 -0.78 2.44 5.65
CA ARG A 106 -0.60 3.79 5.11
C ARG A 106 -1.37 3.93 3.82
N ASP A 107 -2.15 5.00 3.73
CA ASP A 107 -2.90 5.35 2.53
C ASP A 107 -2.00 6.15 1.57
N ARG A 108 -1.93 5.73 0.31
CA ARG A 108 -1.12 6.39 -0.73
C ARG A 108 -1.51 7.85 -0.94
N ASP A 109 -2.81 8.13 -1.00
CA ASP A 109 -3.31 9.43 -1.41
C ASP A 109 -3.23 10.48 -0.29
N THR A 110 -3.55 10.09 0.92
CA THR A 110 -3.56 10.99 2.08
C THR A 110 -2.27 10.96 2.89
N MET A 111 -1.46 9.92 2.71
CA MET A 111 -0.28 9.60 3.52
C MET A 111 -0.60 9.35 5.00
N LYS A 112 -1.87 9.22 5.34
CA LYS A 112 -2.29 8.90 6.70
C LYS A 112 -1.92 7.47 7.06
N GLN A 113 -1.50 7.31 8.30
CA GLN A 113 -1.11 6.01 8.83
C GLN A 113 -2.02 5.66 10.01
N GLU A 114 -2.43 4.40 10.07
CA GLU A 114 -3.30 3.90 11.11
C GLU A 114 -2.80 2.55 11.57
N ARG A 115 -2.85 2.31 12.88
CA ARG A 115 -2.44 1.04 13.42
C ARG A 115 -3.65 0.12 13.54
N VAL A 116 -3.55 -1.07 12.94
CA VAL A 116 -4.67 -2.01 12.86
C VAL A 116 -4.22 -3.42 13.25
N PRO A 117 -5.12 -4.24 13.85
CA PRO A 117 -4.79 -5.64 14.15
C PRO A 117 -4.60 -6.45 12.87
N ILE A 118 -3.63 -7.36 12.90
CA ILE A 118 -3.37 -8.27 11.77
C ILE A 118 -4.63 -9.08 11.43
N ASP A 119 -5.37 -9.52 12.43
CA ASP A 119 -6.58 -10.32 12.24
C ASP A 119 -7.68 -9.60 11.43
N GLN A 120 -7.69 -8.27 11.46
CA GLN A 120 -8.67 -7.46 10.75
C GLN A 120 -8.18 -6.95 9.40
N LEU A 121 -6.92 -7.21 9.08
CA LEU A 121 -6.24 -6.60 7.95
C LEU A 121 -6.89 -6.95 6.61
N GLU A 122 -7.18 -8.22 6.38
CA GLU A 122 -7.81 -8.65 5.13
C GLU A 122 -9.17 -7.97 4.93
N ARG A 123 -9.99 -7.91 5.96
CA ARG A 123 -11.30 -7.28 5.89
C ARG A 123 -11.17 -5.78 5.60
N ILE A 124 -10.25 -5.10 6.27
CA ILE A 124 -10.04 -3.66 6.10
C ILE A 124 -9.60 -3.36 4.67
N ILE A 125 -8.65 -4.12 4.15
CA ILE A 125 -8.15 -3.92 2.78
C ILE A 125 -9.24 -4.23 1.77
N ARG A 126 -9.99 -5.31 1.98
CA ARG A 126 -11.08 -5.70 1.08
C ARG A 126 -12.12 -4.60 0.95
N GLU A 127 -12.52 -4.00 2.06
CA GLU A 127 -13.47 -2.87 2.04
C GLU A 127 -12.92 -1.67 1.27
N LYS A 128 -11.61 -1.42 1.39
CA LYS A 128 -10.97 -0.27 0.74
C LYS A 128 -10.76 -0.46 -0.76
N VAL A 129 -10.55 -1.69 -1.22
CA VAL A 129 -10.26 -1.97 -2.64
C VAL A 129 -11.47 -2.50 -3.41
N ASP A 130 -12.58 -2.71 -2.75
CA ASP A 130 -13.79 -3.26 -3.37
C ASP A 130 -14.30 -2.29 -4.45
N ILE A 131 -14.63 -2.84 -5.62
CA ILE A 131 -15.14 -2.06 -6.75
C ILE A 131 -16.49 -1.40 -6.41
N SER A 132 -17.32 -2.05 -5.60
CA SER A 132 -18.59 -1.48 -5.18
C SER A 132 -18.39 -0.22 -4.33
N THR A 133 -17.39 -0.20 -3.47
CA THR A 133 -17.02 0.98 -2.70
C THR A 133 -16.52 2.09 -3.62
N ALA A 134 -15.73 1.76 -4.64
CA ALA A 134 -15.24 2.72 -5.61
C ALA A 134 -16.40 3.33 -6.40
N LEU A 135 -17.35 2.50 -6.85
CA LEU A 135 -18.50 2.97 -7.62
C LEU A 135 -19.43 3.86 -6.79
N SER A 136 -19.56 3.61 -5.49
CA SER A 136 -20.41 4.43 -4.61
C SER A 136 -19.89 5.85 -4.43
N LYS A 137 -18.61 6.11 -4.74
CA LYS A 137 -17.98 7.42 -4.65
C LYS A 137 -18.04 8.21 -5.95
N LEU A 138 -18.51 7.59 -7.00
CA LEU A 138 -18.72 8.25 -8.27
C LEU A 138 -20.12 8.89 -8.29
#